data_f2d7679f46070421e37e286931428a70
#
_entry.id   f2d7679f46070421e37e286931428a70
#
_cell.length_a   1.000
_cell.length_b   1.000
_cell.length_c   1.000
_cell.angle_alpha   90.00
_cell.angle_beta   90.00
_cell.angle_gamma   90.00
#
_symmetry.space_group_name_H-M   'P 1'
#
loop_
_entity.id
_entity.type
_entity.pdbx_description
1 polymer ?
#
loop_
_entity_poly.entity_id
_entity_poly.type
_entity_poly.pdbx_seq_one_letter_code
_entity_poly.pdbx_strand_id
1 'polypeptide(L)'
;MDEYSSGVGVLDKAALVLAALETGPASLANLVQTTGLARPTAHRLARALEHHRFVARDLHGRFILGPRLAELASAAGEDRLLAASGPILARLRDITGESAQLYRRQGESRVCVATAERPTGLRDTCLLYTSDAADEEDS
;
A
#
# COMPACT_ATOMS: atom_id res chain seq x y z
N MET A 1 -28.02 -0.98 5.76
CA MET A 1 -26.95 0.02 5.88
C MET A 1 -25.75 -0.53 5.13
N ASP A 2 -25.32 0.18 4.11
CA ASP A 2 -24.17 -0.25 3.32
C ASP A 2 -22.94 -0.33 4.21
N GLU A 3 -22.28 -1.47 4.20
CA GLU A 3 -21.07 -1.76 5.00
C GLU A 3 -19.91 -0.78 4.71
N TYR A 4 -20.04 -0.03 3.62
CA TYR A 4 -19.04 0.94 3.15
C TYR A 4 -19.42 2.41 3.40
N SER A 5 -20.57 2.67 4.05
CA SER A 5 -21.00 4.04 4.33
C SER A 5 -20.63 4.44 5.77
N SER A 6 -19.80 5.47 5.89
CA SER A 6 -19.45 6.05 7.19
C SER A 6 -20.53 7.00 7.74
N GLY A 7 -21.55 7.32 6.94
CA GLY A 7 -22.53 8.36 7.23
C GLY A 7 -22.07 9.78 6.88
N VAL A 8 -20.82 9.93 6.43
CA VAL A 8 -20.27 11.22 5.98
C VAL A 8 -19.98 11.12 4.47
N GLY A 9 -20.94 11.54 3.67
CA GLY A 9 -20.94 11.30 2.23
C GLY A 9 -19.73 11.86 1.49
N VAL A 10 -19.23 13.04 1.87
CA VAL A 10 -18.06 13.62 1.23
C VAL A 10 -16.80 12.79 1.52
N LEU A 11 -16.67 12.25 2.72
CA LEU A 11 -15.53 11.40 3.09
C LEU A 11 -15.59 10.06 2.36
N ASP A 12 -16.78 9.45 2.29
CA ASP A 12 -16.98 8.19 1.56
C ASP A 12 -16.60 8.34 0.09
N LYS A 13 -17.04 9.43 -0.54
CA LYS A 13 -16.72 9.73 -1.94
C LYS A 13 -15.23 10.03 -2.16
N ALA A 14 -14.59 10.75 -1.24
CA ALA A 14 -13.15 10.98 -1.28
C ALA A 14 -12.36 9.68 -1.17
N ALA A 15 -12.78 8.77 -0.28
CA ALA A 15 -12.19 7.44 -0.15
C ALA A 15 -12.31 6.63 -1.45
N LEU A 16 -13.43 6.71 -2.16
CA LEU A 16 -13.60 6.07 -3.46
C LEU A 16 -12.60 6.60 -4.51
N VAL A 17 -12.35 7.91 -4.53
CA VAL A 17 -11.36 8.49 -5.44
C VAL A 17 -9.96 7.97 -5.12
N LEU A 18 -9.57 7.94 -3.86
CA LEU A 18 -8.26 7.41 -3.45
C LEU A 18 -8.13 5.93 -3.80
N ALA A 19 -9.14 5.13 -3.54
CA ALA A 19 -9.15 3.71 -3.88
C ALA A 19 -9.02 3.48 -5.39
N ALA A 20 -9.65 4.30 -6.21
CA ALA A 20 -9.52 4.21 -7.66
C ALA A 20 -8.08 4.48 -8.14
N LEU A 21 -7.32 5.29 -7.42
CA LEU A 21 -5.93 5.61 -7.76
C LEU A 21 -4.91 4.59 -7.26
N GLU A 22 -5.31 3.63 -6.43
CA GLU A 22 -4.43 2.55 -5.98
C GLU A 22 -3.94 1.68 -7.15
N THR A 23 -4.76 1.55 -8.18
CA THR A 23 -4.44 0.72 -9.35
C THR A 23 -3.53 1.41 -10.36
N GLY A 24 -3.30 2.71 -10.21
CA GLY A 24 -2.44 3.48 -11.09
C GLY A 24 -3.02 4.83 -11.47
N PRO A 25 -2.30 5.58 -12.31
CA PRO A 25 -2.74 6.89 -12.78
C PRO A 25 -4.09 6.83 -13.49
N ALA A 26 -4.93 7.83 -13.27
CA ALA A 26 -6.26 7.91 -13.87
C ALA A 26 -6.57 9.32 -14.36
N SER A 27 -7.20 9.39 -15.54
CA SER A 27 -7.83 10.62 -16.03
C SER A 27 -9.12 10.89 -15.25
N LEU A 28 -9.67 12.10 -15.40
CA LEU A 28 -10.98 12.39 -14.82
C LEU A 28 -12.07 11.45 -15.34
N ALA A 29 -12.03 11.12 -16.63
CA ALA A 29 -12.99 10.17 -17.22
C ALA A 29 -12.88 8.79 -16.60
N ASN A 30 -11.66 8.31 -16.34
CA ASN A 30 -11.42 7.03 -15.68
C ASN A 30 -11.89 7.04 -14.23
N LEU A 31 -11.70 8.14 -13.50
CA LEU A 31 -12.23 8.29 -12.14
C LEU A 31 -13.76 8.23 -12.12
N VAL A 32 -14.42 8.92 -13.02
CA VAL A 32 -15.88 8.89 -13.15
C VAL A 32 -16.36 7.45 -13.42
N GLN A 33 -15.72 6.76 -14.34
CA GLN A 33 -16.08 5.39 -14.69
C GLN A 33 -15.86 4.40 -13.52
N THR A 34 -14.74 4.52 -12.83
CA THR A 34 -14.37 3.59 -11.76
C THR A 34 -15.16 3.84 -10.48
N THR A 35 -15.39 5.10 -10.12
CA THR A 35 -16.07 5.47 -8.87
C THR A 35 -17.59 5.52 -8.99
N GLY A 36 -18.13 5.69 -10.20
CA GLY A 36 -19.54 5.93 -10.43
C GLY A 36 -20.02 7.32 -10.00
N LEU A 37 -19.12 8.20 -9.60
CA LEU A 37 -19.46 9.57 -9.21
C LEU A 37 -19.78 10.43 -10.44
N ALA A 38 -20.67 11.41 -10.26
CA ALA A 38 -20.91 12.41 -11.29
C ALA A 38 -19.62 13.19 -11.60
N ARG A 39 -19.41 13.52 -12.85
CA ARG A 39 -18.19 14.19 -13.32
C ARG A 39 -17.84 15.46 -12.52
N PRO A 40 -18.76 16.40 -12.26
CA PRO A 40 -18.46 17.57 -11.44
C PRO A 40 -18.03 17.23 -10.02
N THR A 41 -18.63 16.21 -9.43
CA THR A 41 -18.28 15.74 -8.08
C THR A 41 -16.88 15.12 -8.06
N ALA A 42 -16.59 14.22 -8.98
CA ALA A 42 -15.27 13.60 -9.10
C ALA A 42 -14.16 14.65 -9.32
N HIS A 43 -14.41 15.63 -10.20
CA HIS A 43 -13.44 16.71 -10.45
C HIS A 43 -13.20 17.56 -9.22
N ARG A 44 -14.27 17.99 -8.53
CA ARG A 44 -14.17 18.80 -7.33
C ARG A 44 -13.43 18.07 -6.21
N LEU A 45 -13.73 16.78 -6.00
CA LEU A 45 -13.04 15.96 -5.01
C LEU A 45 -11.57 15.76 -5.35
N ALA A 46 -11.26 15.44 -6.60
CA ALA A 46 -9.87 15.27 -7.05
C ALA A 46 -9.06 16.56 -6.84
N ARG A 47 -9.64 17.71 -7.16
CA ARG A 47 -9.00 19.02 -6.94
C ARG A 47 -8.82 19.33 -5.45
N ALA A 48 -9.79 19.02 -4.61
CA ALA A 48 -9.69 19.21 -3.17
C ALA A 48 -8.61 18.29 -2.57
N LEU A 49 -8.56 17.05 -2.98
CA LEU A 49 -7.52 16.09 -2.56
C LEU A 49 -6.12 16.53 -3.05
N GLU A 50 -6.03 17.08 -4.26
CA GLU A 50 -4.78 17.64 -4.79
C GLU A 50 -4.30 18.83 -3.95
N HIS A 51 -5.22 19.71 -3.53
CA HIS A 51 -4.91 20.86 -2.67
C HIS A 51 -4.26 20.40 -1.34
N HIS A 52 -4.74 19.29 -0.78
CA HIS A 52 -4.21 18.71 0.46
C HIS A 52 -3.06 17.73 0.23
N ARG A 53 -2.58 17.59 -1.01
CA ARG A 53 -1.47 16.69 -1.38
C ARG A 53 -1.74 15.20 -1.18
N PHE A 54 -3.01 14.81 -1.01
CA PHE A 54 -3.42 13.40 -1.04
C PHE A 54 -3.42 12.84 -2.45
N VAL A 55 -3.60 13.71 -3.43
CA VAL A 55 -3.55 13.44 -4.86
C VAL A 55 -2.56 14.39 -5.49
N ALA A 56 -1.89 13.94 -6.52
CA ALA A 56 -1.00 14.74 -7.35
C ALA A 56 -1.32 14.50 -8.83
N ARG A 57 -0.57 15.11 -9.72
CA ARG A 57 -0.66 14.86 -11.15
C ARG A 57 0.68 14.35 -11.67
N ASP A 58 0.62 13.39 -12.59
CA ASP A 58 1.80 12.91 -13.28
C ASP A 58 2.18 13.86 -14.44
N LEU A 59 3.22 13.49 -15.18
CA LEU A 59 3.71 14.28 -16.32
C LEU A 59 2.70 14.38 -17.48
N HIS A 60 1.70 13.52 -17.50
CA HIS A 60 0.63 13.51 -18.50
C HIS A 60 -0.66 14.18 -18.00
N GLY A 61 -0.61 14.79 -16.82
CA GLY A 61 -1.77 15.45 -16.22
C GLY A 61 -2.79 14.49 -15.60
N ARG A 62 -2.47 13.19 -15.49
CA ARG A 62 -3.35 12.22 -14.84
C ARG A 62 -3.22 12.29 -13.33
N PHE A 63 -4.29 11.97 -12.64
CA PHE A 63 -4.29 11.92 -11.18
C PHE A 63 -3.56 10.67 -10.69
N ILE A 64 -2.75 10.86 -9.65
CA ILE A 64 -2.00 9.82 -8.94
C ILE A 64 -2.12 10.06 -7.44
N LEU A 65 -1.82 9.04 -6.63
CA LEU A 65 -1.71 9.21 -5.18
C LEU A 65 -0.58 10.18 -4.85
N GLY A 66 -0.84 11.09 -3.92
CA GLY A 66 0.06 12.19 -3.60
C GLY A 66 1.00 11.91 -2.42
N PRO A 67 2.01 12.77 -2.24
CA PRO A 67 3.08 12.55 -1.25
C PRO A 67 2.60 12.62 0.21
N ARG A 68 1.49 13.31 0.48
CA ARG A 68 0.96 13.41 1.86
C ARG A 68 0.58 12.03 2.43
N LEU A 69 0.18 11.09 1.57
CA LEU A 69 -0.18 9.74 2.00
C LEU A 69 1.03 8.99 2.57
N ALA A 70 2.21 9.15 1.95
CA ALA A 70 3.44 8.55 2.48
C ALA A 70 3.83 9.17 3.83
N GLU A 71 3.69 10.49 3.98
CA GLU A 71 3.95 11.18 5.23
C GLU A 71 3.01 10.68 6.36
N LEU A 72 1.73 10.52 6.04
CA LEU A 72 0.75 10.00 7.00
C LEU A 72 0.99 8.53 7.35
N ALA A 73 1.35 7.71 6.39
CA ALA A 73 1.68 6.31 6.63
C ALA A 73 2.88 6.18 7.59
N SER A 74 3.91 6.98 7.38
CA SER A 74 5.07 7.04 8.26
C SER A 74 4.66 7.45 9.69
N ALA A 75 3.85 8.49 9.82
CA ALA A 75 3.36 8.98 11.11
C ALA A 75 2.40 7.99 11.78
N ALA A 76 1.64 7.22 11.01
CA ALA A 76 0.68 6.23 11.52
C ALA A 76 1.37 5.00 12.14
N GLY A 77 2.70 4.89 12.04
CA GLY A 77 3.45 3.82 12.67
C GLY A 77 3.47 2.53 11.86
N GLU A 78 3.45 2.65 10.54
CA GLU A 78 3.73 1.52 9.67
C GLU A 78 5.07 0.88 10.03
N ASP A 79 5.99 1.68 10.56
CA ASP A 79 7.29 1.26 11.07
C ASP A 79 7.22 0.48 12.39
N ARG A 80 6.09 0.49 13.12
CA ARG A 80 5.97 -0.24 14.39
C ARG A 80 6.11 -1.75 14.20
N LEU A 81 5.49 -2.30 13.17
CA LEU A 81 5.64 -3.70 12.83
C LEU A 81 7.11 -3.99 12.47
N LEU A 82 7.69 -3.13 11.66
CA LEU A 82 9.08 -3.26 11.23
C LEU A 82 10.04 -3.15 12.43
N ALA A 83 9.85 -2.16 13.30
CA ALA A 83 10.66 -1.97 14.49
C ALA A 83 10.53 -3.15 15.49
N ALA A 84 9.32 -3.68 15.65
CA ALA A 84 9.06 -4.81 16.53
C ALA A 84 9.56 -6.14 15.93
N SER A 85 9.67 -6.23 14.62
CA SER A 85 9.99 -7.50 13.93
C SER A 85 11.44 -7.94 14.11
N GLY A 86 12.39 -7.02 14.20
CA GLY A 86 13.81 -7.34 14.27
C GLY A 86 14.16 -8.32 15.40
N PRO A 87 13.87 -7.99 16.66
CA PRO A 87 14.13 -8.89 17.79
C PRO A 87 13.39 -10.23 17.70
N ILE A 88 12.15 -10.22 17.18
CA ILE A 88 11.33 -11.43 17.02
C ILE A 88 11.93 -12.35 15.96
N LEU A 89 12.32 -11.81 14.81
CA LEU A 89 12.96 -12.58 13.74
C LEU A 89 14.32 -13.13 14.17
N ALA A 90 15.11 -12.32 14.89
CA ALA A 90 16.41 -12.76 15.42
C ALA A 90 16.22 -13.92 16.39
N ARG A 91 15.26 -13.84 17.30
CA ARG A 91 14.95 -14.91 18.24
C ARG A 91 14.47 -16.19 17.52
N LEU A 92 13.64 -16.04 16.50
CA LEU A 92 13.15 -17.15 15.72
C LEU A 92 14.30 -17.85 14.98
N ARG A 93 15.19 -17.08 14.37
CA ARG A 93 16.43 -17.58 13.76
C ARG A 93 17.29 -18.35 14.77
N ASP A 94 17.49 -17.80 15.96
CA ASP A 94 18.34 -18.40 16.98
C ASP A 94 17.76 -19.72 17.52
N ILE A 95 16.44 -19.80 17.67
CA ILE A 95 15.75 -21.01 18.13
C ILE A 95 15.76 -22.10 17.06
N THR A 96 15.52 -21.74 15.81
CA THR A 96 15.37 -22.70 14.71
C THR A 96 16.67 -23.02 14.00
N GLY A 97 17.68 -22.14 14.08
CA GLY A 97 18.89 -22.21 13.27
C GLY A 97 18.67 -21.86 11.80
N GLU A 98 17.48 -21.41 11.44
CA GLU A 98 17.09 -21.07 10.07
C GLU A 98 16.86 -19.56 9.91
N SER A 99 16.96 -19.10 8.67
CA SER A 99 16.61 -17.71 8.37
C SER A 99 15.13 -17.45 8.61
N ALA A 100 14.80 -16.29 9.14
CA ALA A 100 13.43 -15.85 9.39
C ALA A 100 13.16 -14.57 8.62
N GLN A 101 12.04 -14.50 7.96
CA GLN A 101 11.67 -13.39 7.09
C GLN A 101 10.25 -12.92 7.37
N LEU A 102 10.04 -11.61 7.32
CA LEU A 102 8.72 -10.99 7.44
C LEU A 102 8.31 -10.44 6.10
N TYR A 103 7.15 -10.86 5.64
CA TYR A 103 6.52 -10.35 4.43
C TYR A 103 5.27 -9.58 4.76
N ARG A 104 5.05 -8.51 4.01
CA ARG A 104 3.80 -7.75 4.04
C ARG A 104 3.06 -8.00 2.74
N ARG A 105 1.76 -8.33 2.85
CA ARG A 105 0.91 -8.41 1.67
C ARG A 105 0.64 -7.02 1.11
N GLN A 106 0.79 -6.86 -0.19
CA GLN A 106 0.51 -5.64 -0.91
C GLN A 106 -0.30 -6.00 -2.17
N GLY A 107 -1.63 -5.91 -2.07
CA GLY A 107 -2.52 -6.39 -3.12
C GLY A 107 -2.39 -7.90 -3.32
N GLU A 108 -2.09 -8.31 -4.53
CA GLU A 108 -1.85 -9.72 -4.90
C GLU A 108 -0.38 -10.16 -4.72
N SER A 109 0.48 -9.23 -4.32
CA SER A 109 1.91 -9.49 -4.12
C SER A 109 2.29 -9.49 -2.65
N ARG A 110 3.44 -10.04 -2.32
CA ARG A 110 4.07 -9.90 -1.02
C ARG A 110 5.43 -9.22 -1.14
N VAL A 111 5.75 -8.38 -0.18
CA VAL A 111 7.01 -7.65 -0.12
C VAL A 111 7.74 -8.08 1.13
N CYS A 112 8.99 -8.51 0.97
CA CYS A 112 9.84 -8.78 2.12
C CYS A 112 10.24 -7.47 2.77
N VAL A 113 9.92 -7.31 4.06
CA VAL A 113 10.15 -6.06 4.79
C VAL A 113 11.22 -6.19 5.85
N ALA A 114 11.54 -7.40 6.29
CA ALA A 114 12.62 -7.64 7.24
C ALA A 114 13.11 -9.07 7.14
N THR A 115 14.40 -9.29 7.45
CA THR A 115 15.01 -10.61 7.46
C THR A 115 15.99 -10.73 8.61
N ALA A 116 16.10 -11.94 9.17
CA ALA A 116 17.19 -12.35 10.04
C ALA A 116 17.81 -13.62 9.43
N GLU A 117 18.99 -13.47 8.86
CA GLU A 117 19.66 -14.56 8.17
C GLU A 117 20.35 -15.52 9.14
N ARG A 118 20.35 -16.80 8.79
CA ARG A 118 21.14 -17.81 9.51
C ARG A 118 22.63 -17.49 9.35
N PRO A 119 23.45 -17.71 10.39
CA PRO A 119 24.86 -17.31 10.37
C PRO A 119 25.73 -18.15 9.43
N THR A 120 25.32 -19.39 9.11
CA THR A 120 26.08 -20.32 8.29
C THR A 120 25.18 -21.14 7.37
N GLY A 121 25.72 -21.57 6.23
CA GLY A 121 25.04 -22.40 5.26
C GLY A 121 24.32 -21.61 4.16
N LEU A 122 23.40 -22.27 3.46
CA LEU A 122 22.59 -21.64 2.43
C LEU A 122 21.68 -20.56 3.04
N ARG A 123 21.73 -19.38 2.46
CA ARG A 123 20.93 -18.22 2.88
C ARG A 123 19.95 -17.88 1.79
N ASP A 124 18.67 -17.85 2.14
CA ASP A 124 17.65 -17.26 1.30
C ASP A 124 17.70 -15.76 1.47
N THR A 125 18.31 -15.07 0.52
CA THR A 125 18.43 -13.62 0.58
C THR A 125 17.09 -12.97 0.31
N CYS A 126 16.55 -12.29 1.31
CA CYS A 126 15.39 -11.43 1.15
C CYS A 126 15.85 -10.14 0.49
N LEU A 127 15.74 -10.07 -0.81
CA LEU A 127 15.80 -8.79 -1.52
C LEU A 127 14.45 -8.11 -1.40
N LEU A 128 14.45 -6.80 -1.22
CA LEU A 128 13.23 -5.98 -1.20
C LEU A 128 12.60 -5.99 -2.60
N TYR A 129 12.00 -7.09 -2.98
CA TYR A 129 11.30 -7.22 -4.23
C TYR A 129 9.90 -7.81 -4.00
N THR A 130 8.98 -7.52 -4.90
CA THR A 130 7.66 -8.12 -4.90
C THR A 130 7.72 -9.48 -5.56
N SER A 131 7.26 -10.53 -4.86
CA SER A 131 7.01 -11.83 -5.47
C SER A 131 5.51 -12.06 -5.55
N ASP A 132 5.08 -12.70 -6.61
CA ASP A 132 3.68 -13.05 -6.80
C ASP A 132 3.27 -14.09 -5.73
N ALA A 133 2.09 -13.90 -5.13
CA ALA A 133 1.59 -14.82 -4.11
C ALA A 133 1.31 -16.24 -4.65
N ALA A 134 1.24 -16.38 -5.98
CA ALA A 134 1.06 -17.66 -6.67
C ALA A 134 2.35 -18.49 -6.77
N ASP A 135 3.52 -17.91 -6.56
CA ASP A 135 4.80 -18.62 -6.65
C ASP A 135 5.09 -19.58 -5.49
N GLU A 136 4.21 -19.64 -4.49
CA GLU A 136 4.37 -20.56 -3.36
C GLU A 136 4.03 -22.01 -3.67
N GLU A 137 3.36 -22.28 -4.78
CA GLU A 137 2.93 -23.64 -5.14
C GLU A 137 3.96 -24.42 -5.96
N ASP A 138 5.02 -23.80 -6.43
CA ASP A 138 6.01 -24.40 -7.34
C ASP A 138 7.38 -24.70 -6.69
N SER A 139 7.44 -24.79 -5.41
CA SER A 139 8.70 -25.16 -4.73
C SER A 139 8.75 -26.60 -4.31
#